data_c7bf7983084aeabe3e8468d49d46da94
#
_entry.id   c7bf7983084aeabe3e8468d49d46da94
#
_cell.length_a   1.000
_cell.length_b   1.000
_cell.length_c   1.000
_cell.angle_alpha   90.00
_cell.angle_beta   90.00
_cell.angle_gamma   90.00
#
_symmetry.space_group_name_H-M   'P 1'
#
loop_
_entity.id
_entity.type
_entity.pdbx_description
1 polymer ?
#
loop_
_entity_poly.entity_id
_entity_poly.type
_entity_poly.pdbx_seq_one_letter_code
_entity_poly.pdbx_strand_id
1 'polypeptide(L)'
;HIKGLSPRDAGMILIVQPLIMAACSPVAGWLSDKIEPRIVATAGMVLTTLGLVPFIFLTQDSSLSFLIGGLVILGMGFGLFSSPNTNAIMGSVDKKFYGLASGAVGTMRLLGMMISMGIATVVFALFIGRVEISQNNYPALLKSLGILFSISSLLCFGGIFASMVRGKTRARQ
;
A
#
# COMPACT_ATOMS: atom_id res chain seq x y z
N HIS A 1 -11.38 12.39 14.41
CA HIS A 1 -11.77 12.57 15.82
C HIS A 1 -10.55 12.94 16.69
N ILE A 2 -9.44 12.18 16.66
CA ILE A 2 -8.25 12.42 17.54
C ILE A 2 -7.63 13.81 17.31
N LYS A 3 -7.59 14.30 16.07
CA LYS A 3 -7.01 15.62 15.70
C LYS A 3 -8.03 16.76 15.62
N GLY A 4 -9.30 16.53 15.94
CA GLY A 4 -10.36 17.54 15.80
C GLY A 4 -10.60 18.01 14.38
N LEU A 5 -10.08 17.31 13.37
CA LEU A 5 -10.26 17.64 11.95
C LEU A 5 -11.72 17.44 11.53
N SER A 6 -12.21 18.35 10.68
CA SER A 6 -13.50 18.15 10.05
C SER A 6 -13.44 16.93 9.11
N PRO A 7 -14.56 16.22 8.85
CA PRO A 7 -14.59 15.13 7.88
C PRO A 7 -14.07 15.55 6.49
N ARG A 8 -14.27 16.81 6.11
CA ARG A 8 -13.78 17.39 4.85
C ARG A 8 -12.25 17.46 4.84
N ASP A 9 -11.64 17.95 5.91
CA ASP A 9 -10.18 18.10 6.00
C ASP A 9 -9.50 16.74 6.04
N ALA A 10 -10.09 15.79 6.78
CA ALA A 10 -9.61 14.41 6.79
C ALA A 10 -9.68 13.77 5.38
N GLY A 11 -10.76 14.01 4.64
CA GLY A 11 -10.91 13.55 3.25
C GLY A 11 -9.85 14.17 2.33
N MET A 12 -9.57 15.47 2.46
CA MET A 12 -8.53 16.15 1.67
C MET A 12 -7.13 15.59 1.93
N ILE A 13 -6.83 15.21 3.17
CA ILE A 13 -5.55 14.59 3.50
C ILE A 13 -5.44 13.19 2.87
N LEU A 14 -6.50 12.39 2.92
CA LEU A 14 -6.49 11.04 2.36
C LEU A 14 -6.37 11.01 0.82
N ILE A 15 -6.77 12.07 0.12
CA ILE A 15 -6.60 12.21 -1.34
C ILE A 15 -5.12 12.34 -1.74
N VAL A 16 -4.23 12.75 -0.84
CA VAL A 16 -2.80 12.93 -1.14
C VAL A 16 -2.19 11.63 -1.68
N GLN A 17 -2.46 10.50 -1.04
CA GLN A 17 -1.89 9.21 -1.46
C GLN A 17 -2.30 8.79 -2.87
N PRO A 18 -3.59 8.71 -3.26
CA PRO A 18 -3.99 8.35 -4.61
C PRO A 18 -3.57 9.38 -5.65
N LEU A 19 -3.48 10.66 -5.31
CA LEU A 19 -3.01 11.70 -6.22
C LEU A 19 -1.53 11.51 -6.57
N ILE A 20 -0.68 11.28 -5.56
CA ILE A 20 0.75 10.98 -5.77
C ILE A 20 0.91 9.66 -6.54
N MET A 21 0.13 8.63 -6.20
CA MET A 21 0.13 7.37 -6.94
C MET A 21 -0.20 7.59 -8.42
N ALA A 22 -1.24 8.37 -8.72
CA ALA A 22 -1.62 8.68 -10.11
C ALA A 22 -0.53 9.45 -10.84
N ALA A 23 0.13 10.42 -10.19
CA ALA A 23 1.23 11.18 -10.77
C ALA A 23 2.49 10.33 -11.02
N CYS A 24 2.79 9.38 -10.13
CA CYS A 24 3.97 8.50 -10.25
C CYS A 24 3.76 7.34 -11.22
N SER A 25 2.52 6.88 -11.44
CA SER A 25 2.23 5.70 -12.28
C SER A 25 2.73 5.81 -13.73
N PRO A 26 2.58 6.93 -14.46
CA PRO A 26 3.13 7.08 -15.81
C PRO A 26 4.65 7.02 -15.83
N VAL A 27 5.30 7.64 -14.84
CA VAL A 27 6.76 7.63 -14.69
C VAL A 27 7.26 6.20 -14.42
N ALA A 28 6.57 5.47 -13.55
CA ALA A 28 6.87 4.08 -13.25
C ALA A 28 6.68 3.17 -14.47
N GLY A 29 5.64 3.40 -15.27
CA GLY A 29 5.42 2.70 -16.52
C GLY A 29 6.57 2.92 -17.50
N TRP A 30 6.91 4.19 -17.79
CA TRP A 30 8.02 4.54 -18.65
C TRP A 30 9.37 4.00 -18.17
N LEU A 31 9.60 4.01 -16.84
CA LEU A 31 10.81 3.47 -16.25
C LEU A 31 10.88 1.95 -16.42
N SER A 32 9.75 1.24 -16.30
CA SER A 32 9.67 -0.21 -16.49
C SER A 32 9.85 -0.65 -17.95
N ASP A 33 9.71 0.27 -18.92
CA ASP A 33 10.04 0.01 -20.32
C ASP A 33 11.56 0.09 -20.59
N LYS A 34 12.29 0.83 -19.76
CA LYS A 34 13.75 1.02 -19.90
C LYS A 34 14.57 0.13 -18.99
N ILE A 35 14.04 -0.20 -17.82
CA ILE A 35 14.68 -1.00 -16.79
C ILE A 35 13.81 -2.23 -16.52
N GLU A 36 14.40 -3.30 -16.07
CA GLU A 36 13.68 -4.52 -15.76
C GLU A 36 12.52 -4.25 -14.77
N PRO A 37 11.26 -4.57 -15.14
CA PRO A 37 10.06 -4.22 -14.36
C PRO A 37 10.12 -4.68 -12.90
N ARG A 38 10.81 -5.80 -12.62
CA ARG A 38 11.00 -6.31 -11.26
C ARG A 38 11.78 -5.34 -10.38
N ILE A 39 12.79 -4.64 -10.93
CA ILE A 39 13.62 -3.70 -10.16
C ILE A 39 12.75 -2.51 -9.73
N VAL A 40 11.97 -1.96 -10.66
CA VAL A 40 11.07 -0.83 -10.39
C VAL A 40 9.99 -1.24 -9.37
N ALA A 41 9.38 -2.41 -9.56
CA ALA A 41 8.38 -2.93 -8.64
C ALA A 41 8.97 -3.20 -7.24
N THR A 42 10.18 -3.76 -7.16
CA THR A 42 10.85 -3.98 -5.86
C THR A 42 11.18 -2.67 -5.16
N ALA A 43 11.67 -1.66 -5.89
CA ALA A 43 11.90 -0.32 -5.34
C ALA A 43 10.59 0.29 -4.82
N GLY A 44 9.47 0.11 -5.54
CA GLY A 44 8.14 0.51 -5.09
C GLY A 44 7.74 -0.17 -3.78
N MET A 45 8.00 -1.47 -3.62
CA MET A 45 7.72 -2.21 -2.37
C MET A 45 8.59 -1.74 -1.21
N VAL A 46 9.88 -1.47 -1.46
CA VAL A 46 10.78 -0.90 -0.45
C VAL A 46 10.23 0.45 0.03
N LEU A 47 9.86 1.32 -0.91
CA LEU A 47 9.28 2.62 -0.58
C LEU A 47 7.97 2.50 0.20
N THR A 48 7.10 1.54 -0.18
CA THR A 48 5.86 1.26 0.56
C THR A 48 6.17 0.81 1.98
N THR A 49 7.14 -0.09 2.17
CA THR A 49 7.55 -0.53 3.50
C THR A 49 8.07 0.63 4.34
N LEU A 50 8.95 1.47 3.77
CA LEU A 50 9.46 2.68 4.43
C LEU A 50 8.35 3.68 4.76
N GLY A 51 7.34 3.81 3.90
CA GLY A 51 6.19 4.68 4.13
C GLY A 51 5.24 4.17 5.22
N LEU A 52 5.21 2.86 5.49
CA LEU A 52 4.40 2.26 6.55
C LEU A 52 5.06 2.39 7.93
N VAL A 53 6.39 2.33 8.01
CA VAL A 53 7.13 2.36 9.29
C VAL A 53 6.79 3.57 10.17
N PRO A 54 6.72 4.81 9.66
CA PRO A 54 6.32 5.97 10.46
C PRO A 54 4.96 5.81 11.13
N PHE A 55 4.01 5.14 10.48
CA PHE A 55 2.67 4.95 11.02
C PHE A 55 2.60 3.94 12.19
N ILE A 56 3.65 3.12 12.38
CA ILE A 56 3.76 2.25 13.54
C ILE A 56 3.87 3.07 14.84
N PHE A 57 4.54 4.23 14.75
CA PHE A 57 4.84 5.11 15.90
C PHE A 57 3.84 6.28 16.02
N LEU A 58 2.64 6.14 15.47
CA LEU A 58 1.60 7.16 15.59
C LEU A 58 1.23 7.41 17.04
N THR A 59 1.26 8.68 17.44
CA THR A 59 0.80 9.17 18.72
C THR A 59 -0.28 10.24 18.54
N GLN A 60 -0.94 10.63 19.63
CA GLN A 60 -1.92 11.72 19.59
C GLN A 60 -1.28 13.05 19.15
N ASP A 61 0.01 13.24 19.47
CA ASP A 61 0.76 14.47 19.18
C ASP A 61 1.44 14.49 17.81
N SER A 62 1.37 13.37 17.06
CA SER A 62 1.97 13.28 15.72
C SER A 62 1.51 14.43 14.84
N SER A 63 2.44 15.15 14.20
CA SER A 63 2.10 16.31 13.36
C SER A 63 1.35 15.89 12.10
N LEU A 64 0.53 16.80 11.56
CA LEU A 64 -0.17 16.58 10.31
C LEU A 64 0.81 16.43 9.14
N SER A 65 1.91 17.19 9.15
CA SER A 65 2.96 17.09 8.15
C SER A 65 3.62 15.71 8.14
N PHE A 66 3.77 15.07 9.31
CA PHE A 66 4.27 13.70 9.42
C PHE A 66 3.34 12.68 8.73
N LEU A 67 2.02 12.83 8.95
CA LEU A 67 1.01 11.99 8.30
C LEU A 67 1.03 12.18 6.77
N ILE A 68 1.03 13.43 6.31
CA ILE A 68 1.07 13.76 4.88
C ILE A 68 2.36 13.23 4.24
N GLY A 69 3.51 13.39 4.90
CA GLY A 69 4.78 12.84 4.42
C GLY A 69 4.74 11.33 4.24
N GLY A 70 4.17 10.60 5.21
CA GLY A 70 3.94 9.15 5.10
C GLY A 70 3.04 8.78 3.93
N LEU A 71 1.93 9.51 3.72
CA LEU A 71 1.01 9.29 2.60
C LEU A 71 1.66 9.56 1.24
N VAL A 72 2.53 10.58 1.14
CA VAL A 72 3.32 10.86 -0.07
C VAL A 72 4.23 9.68 -0.39
N ILE A 73 5.00 9.21 0.58
CA ILE A 73 5.91 8.06 0.40
C ILE A 73 5.12 6.81 -0.01
N LEU A 74 3.99 6.54 0.64
CA LEU A 74 3.11 5.43 0.28
C LEU A 74 2.56 5.57 -1.15
N GLY A 75 2.11 6.77 -1.53
CA GLY A 75 1.63 7.05 -2.88
C GLY A 75 2.70 6.78 -3.96
N MET A 76 3.93 7.22 -3.72
CA MET A 76 5.09 6.93 -4.58
C MET A 76 5.37 5.43 -4.65
N GLY A 77 5.41 4.75 -3.51
CA GLY A 77 5.64 3.30 -3.43
C GLY A 77 4.60 2.50 -4.21
N PHE A 78 3.32 2.79 -4.01
CA PHE A 78 2.22 2.14 -4.74
C PHE A 78 2.26 2.44 -6.25
N GLY A 79 2.57 3.68 -6.66
CA GLY A 79 2.73 4.06 -8.06
C GLY A 79 3.84 3.29 -8.75
N LEU A 80 5.01 3.20 -8.09
CA LEU A 80 6.18 2.47 -8.60
C LEU A 80 5.98 0.95 -8.60
N PHE A 81 5.12 0.40 -7.75
CA PHE A 81 4.84 -1.03 -7.70
C PHE A 81 3.74 -1.44 -8.68
N SER A 82 2.59 -0.76 -8.67
CA SER A 82 1.36 -1.22 -9.31
C SER A 82 1.47 -1.29 -10.83
N SER A 83 2.03 -0.24 -11.48
CA SER A 83 2.16 -0.16 -12.94
C SER A 83 3.14 -1.20 -13.50
N PRO A 84 4.42 -1.27 -13.05
CA PRO A 84 5.36 -2.27 -13.55
C PRO A 84 4.94 -3.70 -13.25
N ASN A 85 4.31 -3.95 -12.10
CA ASN A 85 3.81 -5.27 -11.76
C ASN A 85 2.71 -5.75 -12.71
N THR A 86 1.77 -4.88 -13.05
CA THR A 86 0.72 -5.19 -14.02
C THR A 86 1.31 -5.40 -15.42
N ASN A 87 2.25 -4.55 -15.85
CA ASN A 87 2.94 -4.70 -17.14
C ASN A 87 3.71 -6.03 -17.23
N ALA A 88 4.41 -6.42 -16.16
CA ALA A 88 5.12 -7.69 -16.11
C ALA A 88 4.18 -8.90 -16.24
N ILE A 89 3.01 -8.86 -15.59
CA ILE A 89 2.01 -9.93 -15.67
C ILE A 89 1.42 -9.99 -17.09
N MET A 90 1.02 -8.84 -17.65
CA MET A 90 0.47 -8.80 -19.00
C MET A 90 1.50 -9.19 -20.07
N GLY A 91 2.76 -8.82 -19.90
CA GLY A 91 3.85 -9.22 -20.79
C GLY A 91 4.22 -10.70 -20.73
N SER A 92 3.80 -11.41 -19.68
CA SER A 92 4.08 -12.87 -19.51
C SER A 92 3.08 -13.78 -20.16
N VAL A 93 1.96 -13.26 -20.69
CA VAL A 93 0.88 -14.04 -21.32
C VAL A 93 0.68 -13.64 -22.77
N ASP A 94 0.17 -14.58 -23.58
CA ASP A 94 -0.23 -14.28 -24.96
C ASP A 94 -1.44 -13.34 -24.98
N LYS A 95 -1.54 -12.51 -26.04
CA LYS A 95 -2.62 -11.53 -26.21
C LYS A 95 -4.02 -12.13 -26.09
N LYS A 96 -4.22 -13.35 -26.54
CA LYS A 96 -5.49 -14.09 -26.43
C LYS A 96 -5.94 -14.36 -24.99
N PHE A 97 -5.02 -14.30 -24.03
CA PHE A 97 -5.29 -14.54 -22.61
C PHE A 97 -5.30 -13.25 -21.76
N TYR A 98 -5.20 -12.07 -22.36
CA TYR A 98 -5.17 -10.81 -21.62
C TYR A 98 -6.40 -10.59 -20.72
N GLY A 99 -7.59 -11.01 -21.19
CA GLY A 99 -8.81 -10.93 -20.38
C GLY A 99 -8.71 -11.81 -19.13
N LEU A 100 -8.23 -13.05 -19.27
CA LEU A 100 -8.04 -13.96 -18.15
C LEU A 100 -6.99 -13.44 -17.17
N ALA A 101 -5.84 -12.96 -17.65
CA ALA A 101 -4.78 -12.43 -16.83
C ALA A 101 -5.24 -11.17 -16.06
N SER A 102 -5.96 -10.27 -16.72
CA SER A 102 -6.54 -9.08 -16.09
C SER A 102 -7.56 -9.43 -15.01
N GLY A 103 -8.43 -10.41 -15.29
CA GLY A 103 -9.38 -10.93 -14.30
C GLY A 103 -8.67 -11.54 -13.09
N ALA A 104 -7.62 -12.33 -13.30
CA ALA A 104 -6.82 -12.91 -12.23
C ALA A 104 -6.15 -11.85 -11.36
N VAL A 105 -5.55 -10.81 -11.97
CA VAL A 105 -4.96 -9.67 -11.22
C VAL A 105 -6.03 -8.96 -10.39
N GLY A 106 -7.21 -8.70 -10.95
CA GLY A 106 -8.33 -8.10 -10.25
C GLY A 106 -8.78 -8.94 -9.05
N THR A 107 -8.95 -10.24 -9.26
CA THR A 107 -9.34 -11.19 -8.19
C THR A 107 -8.31 -11.23 -7.07
N MET A 108 -7.00 -11.32 -7.39
CA MET A 108 -5.94 -11.32 -6.38
C MET A 108 -5.90 -10.02 -5.58
N ARG A 109 -6.16 -8.89 -6.24
CA ARG A 109 -6.26 -7.58 -5.55
C ARG A 109 -7.44 -7.55 -4.58
N LEU A 110 -8.61 -8.03 -5.00
CA LEU A 110 -9.79 -8.10 -4.14
C LEU A 110 -9.58 -9.05 -2.96
N LEU A 111 -8.99 -10.22 -3.18
CA LEU A 111 -8.64 -11.16 -2.10
C LEU A 111 -7.67 -10.52 -1.10
N GLY A 112 -6.66 -9.81 -1.58
CA GLY A 112 -5.74 -9.06 -0.72
C GLY A 112 -6.45 -8.00 0.14
N MET A 113 -7.37 -7.25 -0.45
CA MET A 113 -8.20 -6.28 0.27
C MET A 113 -9.07 -6.95 1.35
N MET A 114 -9.72 -8.07 1.03
CA MET A 114 -10.57 -8.80 1.97
C MET A 114 -9.76 -9.36 3.14
N ILE A 115 -8.60 -9.95 2.88
CA ILE A 115 -7.69 -10.45 3.92
C ILE A 115 -7.21 -9.31 4.80
N SER A 116 -6.79 -8.19 4.22
CA SER A 116 -6.35 -7.01 4.98
C SER A 116 -7.47 -6.47 5.88
N MET A 117 -8.70 -6.39 5.36
CA MET A 117 -9.86 -5.94 6.14
C MET A 117 -10.21 -6.93 7.26
N GLY A 118 -10.07 -8.24 7.00
CA GLY A 118 -10.22 -9.28 8.01
C GLY A 118 -9.20 -9.14 9.15
N ILE A 119 -7.93 -8.96 8.82
CA ILE A 119 -6.87 -8.73 9.81
C ILE A 119 -7.18 -7.47 10.64
N ALA A 120 -7.58 -6.37 9.99
CA ALA A 120 -7.93 -5.14 10.68
C ALA A 120 -9.10 -5.35 11.67
N THR A 121 -10.15 -6.06 11.23
CA THR A 121 -11.31 -6.36 12.07
C THR A 121 -10.93 -7.18 13.28
N VAL A 122 -10.10 -8.21 13.11
CA VAL A 122 -9.63 -9.05 14.24
C VAL A 122 -8.80 -8.23 15.21
N VAL A 123 -7.85 -7.43 14.73
CA VAL A 123 -7.02 -6.58 15.60
C VAL A 123 -7.88 -5.59 16.38
N PHE A 124 -8.83 -4.90 15.73
CA PHE A 124 -9.73 -3.99 16.44
C PHE A 124 -10.63 -4.71 17.44
N ALA A 125 -11.15 -5.89 17.13
CA ALA A 125 -11.95 -6.68 18.04
C ALA A 125 -11.17 -7.10 19.30
N LEU A 126 -9.88 -7.44 19.17
CA LEU A 126 -9.03 -7.85 20.27
C LEU A 126 -8.60 -6.71 21.19
N PHE A 127 -8.35 -5.51 20.66
CA PHE A 127 -7.76 -4.40 21.41
C PHE A 127 -8.76 -3.31 21.80
N ILE A 128 -9.82 -3.11 21.03
CA ILE A 128 -10.85 -2.10 21.30
C ILE A 128 -12.13 -2.76 21.78
N GLY A 129 -12.45 -3.96 21.26
CA GLY A 129 -13.71 -4.63 21.53
C GLY A 129 -14.89 -3.99 20.76
N ARG A 130 -16.13 -4.21 21.26
CA ARG A 130 -17.37 -3.67 20.67
C ARG A 130 -17.81 -2.40 21.39
N VAL A 131 -16.93 -1.43 21.51
CA VAL A 131 -17.21 -0.15 22.17
C VAL A 131 -17.09 1.00 21.16
N GLU A 132 -17.87 2.06 21.37
CA GLU A 132 -17.74 3.29 20.57
C GLU A 132 -16.36 3.91 20.76
N ILE A 133 -15.80 4.43 19.67
CA ILE A 133 -14.51 5.14 19.70
C ILE A 133 -14.74 6.50 20.38
N SER A 134 -14.42 6.56 21.67
CA SER A 134 -14.45 7.75 22.52
C SER A 134 -13.03 8.18 22.86
N GLN A 135 -12.88 9.37 23.45
CA GLN A 135 -11.57 9.88 23.86
C GLN A 135 -10.82 8.91 24.80
N ASN A 136 -11.56 8.18 25.65
CA ASN A 136 -10.98 7.20 26.57
C ASN A 136 -10.35 6.00 25.84
N ASN A 137 -10.77 5.70 24.61
CA ASN A 137 -10.32 4.56 23.82
C ASN A 137 -9.24 4.91 22.78
N TYR A 138 -8.81 6.20 22.69
CA TYR A 138 -7.77 6.62 21.74
C TYR A 138 -6.42 5.89 21.93
N PRO A 139 -5.93 5.61 23.15
CA PRO A 139 -4.70 4.82 23.32
C PRO A 139 -4.82 3.40 22.76
N ALA A 140 -5.96 2.73 22.97
CA ALA A 140 -6.21 1.41 22.42
C ALA A 140 -6.31 1.43 20.88
N LEU A 141 -6.95 2.46 20.32
CA LEU A 141 -7.02 2.67 18.88
C LEU A 141 -5.63 2.86 18.26
N LEU A 142 -4.80 3.73 18.83
CA LEU A 142 -3.45 3.98 18.33
C LEU A 142 -2.56 2.73 18.43
N LYS A 143 -2.68 1.97 19.53
CA LYS A 143 -1.99 0.68 19.68
C LYS A 143 -2.44 -0.31 18.61
N SER A 144 -3.72 -0.41 18.33
CA SER A 144 -4.27 -1.28 17.28
C SER A 144 -3.75 -0.89 15.90
N LEU A 145 -3.72 0.41 15.60
CA LEU A 145 -3.15 0.93 14.36
C LEU A 145 -1.66 0.60 14.24
N GLY A 146 -0.88 0.80 15.29
CA GLY A 146 0.54 0.45 15.32
C GLY A 146 0.78 -1.04 15.02
N ILE A 147 -0.04 -1.93 15.58
CA ILE A 147 0.02 -3.37 15.30
C ILE A 147 -0.33 -3.65 13.83
N LEU A 148 -1.39 -3.04 13.30
CA LEU A 148 -1.79 -3.20 11.90
C LEU A 148 -0.70 -2.74 10.94
N PHE A 149 -0.09 -1.58 11.19
CA PHE A 149 1.01 -1.09 10.38
C PHE A 149 2.27 -1.95 10.51
N SER A 150 2.52 -2.54 11.68
CA SER A 150 3.63 -3.49 11.87
C SER A 150 3.41 -4.77 11.06
N ILE A 151 2.20 -5.36 11.11
CA ILE A 151 1.85 -6.53 10.30
C ILE A 151 1.97 -6.20 8.81
N SER A 152 1.42 -5.08 8.37
CA SER A 152 1.47 -4.65 6.97
C SER A 152 2.90 -4.41 6.49
N SER A 153 3.74 -3.78 7.31
CA SER A 153 5.15 -3.55 7.01
C SER A 153 5.91 -4.87 6.87
N LEU A 154 5.65 -5.84 7.77
CA LEU A 154 6.28 -7.16 7.71
C LEU A 154 5.85 -7.93 6.45
N LEU A 155 4.57 -7.88 6.08
CA LEU A 155 4.06 -8.49 4.86
C LEU A 155 4.67 -7.85 3.60
N CYS A 156 4.77 -6.52 3.56
CA CYS A 156 5.43 -5.80 2.48
C CYS A 156 6.92 -6.16 2.40
N PHE A 157 7.59 -6.27 3.53
CA PHE A 157 8.99 -6.71 3.59
C PHE A 157 9.17 -8.11 3.03
N GLY A 158 8.31 -9.06 3.40
CA GLY A 158 8.26 -10.40 2.77
C GLY A 158 8.01 -10.34 1.26
N GLY A 159 7.15 -9.43 0.83
CA GLY A 159 6.86 -9.18 -0.58
C GLY A 159 8.05 -8.66 -1.38
N ILE A 160 9.01 -7.94 -0.75
CA ILE A 160 10.27 -7.52 -1.39
C ILE A 160 11.04 -8.75 -1.86
N PHE A 161 11.21 -9.75 -1.00
CA PHE A 161 11.88 -11.00 -1.35
C PHE A 161 11.15 -11.73 -2.48
N ALA A 162 9.82 -11.85 -2.39
CA ALA A 162 9.03 -12.47 -3.45
C ALA A 162 9.15 -11.73 -4.79
N SER A 163 9.24 -10.39 -4.77
CA SER A 163 9.47 -9.56 -5.96
C SER A 163 10.87 -9.77 -6.55
N MET A 164 11.90 -9.93 -5.72
CA MET A 164 13.28 -10.15 -6.15
C MET A 164 13.50 -11.54 -6.77
N VAL A 165 12.81 -12.56 -6.26
CA VAL A 165 12.90 -13.95 -6.76
C VAL A 165 12.18 -14.13 -8.10
N ARG A 166 11.31 -13.18 -8.49
CA ARG A 166 10.64 -13.21 -9.78
C ARG A 166 11.67 -13.28 -10.92
N GLY A 167 11.61 -14.34 -11.76
CA GLY A 167 12.52 -14.57 -12.87
C GLY A 167 12.58 -13.41 -13.87
N LYS A 168 13.66 -13.33 -14.64
CA LYS A 168 13.83 -12.34 -15.71
C LYS A 168 12.67 -12.48 -16.71
N THR A 169 11.84 -11.48 -16.83
CA THR A 169 10.93 -11.37 -17.97
C THR A 169 11.80 -11.18 -19.21
N ARG A 170 11.79 -12.16 -20.13
CA ARG A 170 12.45 -12.00 -21.43
C ARG A 170 11.84 -10.76 -22.09
N ALA A 171 12.67 -9.73 -22.29
CA ALA A 171 12.34 -8.65 -23.21
C ALA A 171 12.05 -9.30 -24.56
N ARG A 172 10.82 -9.22 -25.03
CA ARG A 172 10.50 -9.57 -26.43
C ARG A 172 11.22 -8.55 -27.31
N GLN A 173 12.26 -9.04 -28.01
CA GLN A 173 12.79 -8.40 -29.20
C GLN A 173 11.70 -8.37 -30.28
#